data_71f66d0c17a32c570a6126cab0171045
#
_entry.id   71f66d0c17a32c570a6126cab0171045
#
_cell.length_a   1.000
_cell.length_b   1.000
_cell.length_c   1.000
_cell.angle_alpha   90.00
_cell.angle_beta   90.00
_cell.angle_gamma   90.00
#
_symmetry.space_group_name_H-M   'P 1'
#
loop_
_entity.id
_entity.type
_entity.pdbx_description
1 polymer ?
#
loop_
_entity_poly.entity_id
_entity_poly.type
_entity_poly.pdbx_seq_one_letter_code
_entity_poly.pdbx_strand_id
1 'polypeptide(L)'
;MRTRLLLFSCLVAIANPLMAGNPARARRPRLELRATPRMAFSPVLVFMTAELRGGEDSEEFYCPALVWDWDDGGRSVQEADCPPFASGNTVDRRFTAEHAYRAAGVYNVKVTLKRVHRSVAAATTTVYVRSVLGDPGESE
;
A
#
# COMPACT_ATOMS: atom_id res chain seq x y z
N MET A 1 20.99 77.50 7.72
CA MET A 1 20.76 76.28 8.39
C MET A 1 19.96 75.35 7.48
N ARG A 2 20.57 74.33 6.84
CA ARG A 2 19.90 73.42 5.90
C ARG A 2 19.91 72.05 6.56
N THR A 3 18.73 71.66 7.10
CA THR A 3 18.51 70.36 7.70
C THR A 3 18.26 69.32 6.58
N ARG A 4 19.19 68.35 6.41
CA ARG A 4 19.03 67.23 5.48
C ARG A 4 18.35 66.07 6.20
N LEU A 5 17.13 65.76 5.77
CA LEU A 5 16.34 64.62 6.19
C LEU A 5 16.85 63.37 5.44
N LEU A 6 17.46 62.42 6.15
CA LEU A 6 17.87 61.12 5.62
C LEU A 6 16.71 60.13 5.73
N LEU A 7 16.12 59.76 4.60
CA LEU A 7 15.14 58.69 4.50
C LEU A 7 15.87 57.33 4.56
N PHE A 8 15.75 56.63 5.66
CA PHE A 8 16.17 55.24 5.76
C PHE A 8 15.08 54.36 5.10
N SER A 9 15.39 53.82 3.92
CA SER A 9 14.57 52.81 3.26
C SER A 9 14.87 51.43 3.89
N CYS A 10 13.92 50.91 4.68
CA CYS A 10 13.98 49.60 5.28
C CYS A 10 13.53 48.56 4.26
N LEU A 11 14.48 47.84 3.62
CA LEU A 11 14.17 46.68 2.78
C LEU A 11 13.81 45.50 3.70
N VAL A 12 12.54 45.17 3.77
CA VAL A 12 12.04 43.95 4.41
C VAL A 12 12.21 42.82 3.41
N ALA A 13 13.23 41.98 3.63
CA ALA A 13 13.41 40.71 2.91
C ALA A 13 12.39 39.71 3.43
N ILE A 14 11.38 39.40 2.63
CA ILE A 14 10.43 38.34 2.90
C ILE A 14 11.13 37.00 2.60
N ALA A 15 11.63 36.33 3.62
CA ALA A 15 12.12 34.96 3.52
C ALA A 15 10.91 34.03 3.40
N ASN A 16 10.67 33.48 2.22
CA ASN A 16 9.71 32.38 2.03
C ASN A 16 10.26 31.13 2.72
N PRO A 17 9.55 30.52 3.69
CA PRO A 17 9.94 29.20 4.18
C PRO A 17 9.64 28.20 3.06
N LEU A 18 10.68 27.73 2.37
CA LEU A 18 10.59 26.52 1.57
C LEU A 18 10.12 25.40 2.50
N MET A 19 8.92 24.89 2.24
CA MET A 19 8.38 23.70 2.86
C MET A 19 9.29 22.52 2.49
N ALA A 20 10.32 22.30 3.29
CA ALA A 20 11.15 21.12 3.18
C ALA A 20 10.29 19.92 3.59
N GLY A 21 9.71 19.22 2.61
CA GLY A 21 9.03 17.96 2.83
C GLY A 21 9.98 17.02 3.57
N ASN A 22 9.49 16.37 4.62
CA ASN A 22 10.30 15.50 5.48
C ASN A 22 10.93 14.37 4.64
N PRO A 23 12.26 14.35 4.41
CA PRO A 23 12.92 13.38 3.54
C PRO A 23 12.77 11.93 4.02
N ALA A 24 12.53 11.71 5.31
CA ALA A 24 12.28 10.38 5.88
C ALA A 24 10.95 9.75 5.40
N ARG A 25 9.95 10.56 5.05
CA ARG A 25 8.65 10.10 4.53
C ARG A 25 8.72 9.71 3.06
N ALA A 26 9.65 10.29 2.29
CA ALA A 26 9.89 9.95 0.88
C ALA A 26 10.66 8.63 0.70
N ARG A 27 11.29 8.10 1.75
CA ARG A 27 12.13 6.89 1.71
C ARG A 27 11.41 5.59 2.04
N ARG A 28 10.21 5.62 2.62
CA ARG A 28 9.46 4.40 2.93
C ARG A 28 8.64 3.95 1.74
N PRO A 29 8.79 2.70 1.32
CA PRO A 29 7.91 2.11 0.32
C PRO A 29 6.46 2.13 0.79
N ARG A 30 5.54 2.27 -0.17
CA ARG A 30 4.10 2.11 0.05
C ARG A 30 3.64 0.82 -0.59
N LEU A 31 2.86 0.03 0.13
CA LEU A 31 2.25 -1.17 -0.43
C LEU A 31 0.92 -0.80 -1.08
N GLU A 32 0.73 -1.22 -2.33
CA GLU A 32 -0.51 -1.11 -3.08
C GLU A 32 -1.03 -2.52 -3.36
N LEU A 33 -2.34 -2.71 -3.27
CA LEU A 33 -2.99 -4.00 -3.54
C LEU A 33 -4.05 -3.85 -4.62
N ARG A 34 -4.00 -4.74 -5.62
CA ARG A 34 -4.95 -4.81 -6.72
C ARG A 34 -5.53 -6.20 -6.83
N ALA A 35 -6.83 -6.27 -7.15
CA ALA A 35 -7.57 -7.49 -7.44
C ALA A 35 -7.97 -7.54 -8.92
N THR A 36 -7.88 -8.72 -9.53
CA THR A 36 -8.33 -8.96 -10.90
C THR A 36 -9.00 -10.33 -11.02
N PRO A 37 -10.28 -10.41 -11.37
CA PRO A 37 -11.21 -9.30 -11.52
C PRO A 37 -11.58 -8.67 -10.17
N ARG A 38 -11.93 -7.38 -10.15
CA ARG A 38 -12.39 -6.69 -8.94
C ARG A 38 -13.89 -6.87 -8.70
N MET A 39 -14.62 -7.20 -9.76
CA MET A 39 -16.06 -7.51 -9.73
C MET A 39 -16.32 -8.70 -10.64
N ALA A 40 -17.03 -9.71 -10.14
CA ALA A 40 -17.39 -10.90 -10.89
C ALA A 40 -18.57 -11.62 -10.25
N PHE A 41 -19.04 -12.69 -10.89
CA PHE A 41 -20.07 -13.58 -10.35
C PHE A 41 -19.43 -14.80 -9.67
N SER A 42 -20.04 -15.27 -8.59
CA SER A 42 -19.60 -16.50 -7.90
C SER A 42 -19.94 -17.76 -8.72
N PRO A 43 -19.10 -18.82 -8.68
CA PRO A 43 -17.76 -18.84 -8.09
C PRO A 43 -16.73 -18.11 -8.94
N VAL A 44 -15.77 -17.43 -8.34
CA VAL A 44 -14.73 -16.68 -9.06
C VAL A 44 -13.36 -16.91 -8.44
N LEU A 45 -12.35 -17.09 -9.28
CA LEU A 45 -10.94 -17.03 -8.91
C LEU A 45 -10.44 -15.60 -9.11
N VAL A 46 -9.92 -14.99 -8.04
CA VAL A 46 -9.40 -13.63 -8.04
C VAL A 46 -7.90 -13.67 -7.86
N PHE A 47 -7.19 -12.98 -8.75
CA PHE A 47 -5.75 -12.79 -8.68
C PHE A 47 -5.44 -11.49 -7.95
N MET A 48 -4.58 -11.57 -6.96
CA MET A 48 -4.09 -10.44 -6.18
C MET A 48 -2.67 -10.08 -6.59
N THR A 49 -2.42 -8.79 -6.74
CA THR A 49 -1.07 -8.26 -6.95
C THR A 49 -0.81 -7.18 -5.92
N ALA A 50 0.17 -7.41 -5.06
CA ALA A 50 0.68 -6.43 -4.11
C ALA A 50 2.00 -5.87 -4.62
N GLU A 51 2.14 -4.54 -4.66
CA GLU A 51 3.33 -3.87 -5.16
C GLU A 51 3.88 -2.86 -4.15
N LEU A 52 5.17 -2.95 -3.86
CA LEU A 52 5.90 -1.92 -3.12
C LEU A 52 6.30 -0.78 -4.07
N ARG A 53 5.77 0.41 -3.81
CA ARG A 53 6.01 1.61 -4.60
C ARG A 53 6.93 2.60 -3.87
N GLY A 54 7.89 3.14 -4.59
CA GLY A 54 8.84 4.12 -4.05
C GLY A 54 9.79 3.52 -3.01
N GLY A 55 10.46 4.38 -2.27
CA GLY A 55 11.43 4.01 -1.25
C GLY A 55 12.69 3.34 -1.80
N GLU A 56 13.64 3.12 -0.90
CA GLU A 56 14.91 2.44 -1.18
C GLU A 56 14.82 0.97 -0.76
N ASP A 57 15.68 0.14 -1.32
CA ASP A 57 15.83 -1.25 -0.90
C ASP A 57 16.50 -1.27 0.48
N SER A 58 15.83 -1.85 1.45
CA SER A 58 16.29 -1.91 2.82
C SER A 58 15.99 -3.27 3.45
N GLU A 59 16.75 -3.64 4.48
CA GLU A 59 16.57 -4.88 5.21
C GLU A 59 15.15 -5.04 5.76
N GLU A 60 14.48 -3.94 6.11
CA GLU A 60 13.11 -3.94 6.64
C GLU A 60 12.12 -4.60 5.68
N PHE A 61 12.32 -4.44 4.36
CA PHE A 61 11.45 -4.97 3.31
C PHE A 61 12.03 -6.20 2.59
N TYR A 62 13.21 -6.63 3.01
CA TYR A 62 13.86 -7.80 2.41
C TYR A 62 13.23 -9.08 2.91
N CYS A 63 12.83 -9.95 1.99
CA CYS A 63 12.27 -11.27 2.27
C CYS A 63 11.15 -11.27 3.33
N PRO A 64 10.08 -10.51 3.14
CA PRO A 64 8.99 -10.45 4.11
C PRO A 64 8.14 -11.73 4.03
N ALA A 65 7.59 -12.16 5.16
CA ALA A 65 6.43 -13.05 5.16
C ALA A 65 5.19 -12.24 4.76
N LEU A 66 4.37 -12.80 3.86
CA LEU A 66 3.09 -12.21 3.46
C LEU A 66 1.95 -12.95 4.16
N VAL A 67 1.12 -12.19 4.84
CA VAL A 67 -0.13 -12.71 5.43
C VAL A 67 -1.30 -12.11 4.65
N TRP A 68 -2.05 -12.97 3.99
CA TRP A 68 -3.26 -12.65 3.26
C TRP A 68 -4.48 -12.96 4.13
N ASP A 69 -5.34 -11.99 4.31
CA ASP A 69 -6.65 -12.12 4.93
C ASP A 69 -7.71 -11.92 3.84
N TRP A 70 -8.49 -12.96 3.56
CA TRP A 70 -9.41 -13.01 2.42
C TRP A 70 -10.80 -12.46 2.72
N ASP A 71 -11.07 -12.12 4.00
CA ASP A 71 -12.37 -11.62 4.49
C ASP A 71 -13.55 -12.60 4.30
N ASP A 72 -13.25 -13.88 4.09
CA ASP A 72 -14.21 -14.99 4.04
C ASP A 72 -13.98 -16.03 5.16
N GLY A 73 -13.16 -15.64 6.15
CA GLY A 73 -12.68 -16.51 7.22
C GLY A 73 -11.37 -17.22 6.87
N GLY A 74 -10.92 -17.17 5.61
CA GLY A 74 -9.67 -17.75 5.13
C GLY A 74 -8.47 -16.84 5.35
N ARG A 75 -7.30 -17.46 5.57
CA ARG A 75 -5.99 -16.80 5.61
C ARG A 75 -4.95 -17.65 4.91
N SER A 76 -3.98 -16.98 4.29
CA SER A 76 -2.81 -17.64 3.69
C SER A 76 -1.53 -16.95 4.16
N VAL A 77 -0.49 -17.73 4.35
CA VAL A 77 0.84 -17.23 4.68
C VAL A 77 1.81 -17.69 3.61
N GLN A 78 2.57 -16.76 3.05
CA GLN A 78 3.65 -17.04 2.11
C GLN A 78 4.95 -16.60 2.74
N GLU A 79 5.87 -17.53 2.89
CA GLU A 79 7.22 -17.31 3.43
C GLU A 79 8.23 -17.77 2.39
N ALA A 80 9.32 -17.04 2.29
CA ALA A 80 10.46 -17.43 1.46
C ALA A 80 11.69 -17.66 2.34
N ASP A 81 12.48 -18.63 1.98
CA ASP A 81 13.79 -18.87 2.59
C ASP A 81 14.85 -18.08 1.83
N CYS A 82 15.27 -16.96 2.40
CA CYS A 82 16.24 -16.06 1.79
C CYS A 82 17.54 -16.05 2.59
N PRO A 83 18.67 -15.88 1.90
CA PRO A 83 19.94 -15.67 2.57
C PRO A 83 19.89 -14.38 3.41
N PRO A 84 20.80 -14.19 4.38
CA PRO A 84 20.88 -12.96 5.15
C PRO A 84 21.02 -11.72 4.24
N PHE A 85 20.38 -10.62 4.64
CA PHE A 85 20.49 -9.37 3.91
C PHE A 85 21.94 -8.88 3.87
N ALA A 86 22.42 -8.52 2.69
CA ALA A 86 23.72 -7.94 2.47
C ALA A 86 23.59 -6.61 1.69
N SER A 87 24.59 -5.75 1.83
CA SER A 87 24.62 -4.50 1.07
C SER A 87 24.60 -4.79 -0.44
N GLY A 88 23.68 -4.16 -1.16
CA GLY A 88 23.46 -4.37 -2.60
C GLY A 88 22.40 -5.41 -2.94
N ASN A 89 21.79 -6.09 -1.95
CA ASN A 89 20.60 -6.90 -2.21
C ASN A 89 19.43 -6.01 -2.65
N THR A 90 18.68 -6.52 -3.63
CA THR A 90 17.42 -5.92 -4.06
C THR A 90 16.26 -6.50 -3.27
N VAL A 91 15.20 -5.71 -3.11
CA VAL A 91 13.95 -6.09 -2.46
C VAL A 91 12.94 -6.51 -3.52
N ASP A 92 12.28 -7.64 -3.30
CA ASP A 92 11.13 -8.02 -4.12
C ASP A 92 10.02 -6.97 -3.95
N ARG A 93 9.55 -6.44 -5.07
CA ARG A 93 8.56 -5.35 -5.08
C ARG A 93 7.19 -5.79 -5.54
N ARG A 94 7.05 -7.02 -6.04
CA ARG A 94 5.78 -7.57 -6.53
C ARG A 94 5.53 -8.93 -5.93
N PHE A 95 4.37 -9.05 -5.30
CA PHE A 95 3.87 -10.28 -4.68
C PHE A 95 2.51 -10.61 -5.25
N THR A 96 2.26 -11.88 -5.53
CA THR A 96 1.01 -12.35 -6.11
C THR A 96 0.41 -13.48 -5.29
N ALA A 97 -0.90 -13.55 -5.27
CA ALA A 97 -1.67 -14.65 -4.71
C ALA A 97 -2.97 -14.82 -5.49
N GLU A 98 -3.60 -15.96 -5.34
CA GLU A 98 -4.93 -16.22 -5.89
C GLU A 98 -5.86 -16.77 -4.81
N HIS A 99 -7.14 -16.45 -4.92
CA HIS A 99 -8.16 -16.94 -4.00
C HIS A 99 -9.49 -17.13 -4.71
N ALA A 100 -10.20 -18.21 -4.36
CA ALA A 100 -11.48 -18.55 -4.94
C ALA A 100 -12.62 -18.17 -3.98
N TYR A 101 -13.47 -17.25 -4.40
CA TYR A 101 -14.71 -16.91 -3.69
C TYR A 101 -15.87 -17.73 -4.24
N ARG A 102 -16.52 -18.50 -3.38
CA ARG A 102 -17.65 -19.37 -3.73
C ARG A 102 -19.01 -18.74 -3.45
N ALA A 103 -19.07 -17.77 -2.56
CA ALA A 103 -20.29 -17.07 -2.19
C ALA A 103 -20.27 -15.62 -2.70
N ALA A 104 -21.46 -15.09 -2.98
CA ALA A 104 -21.62 -13.68 -3.23
C ALA A 104 -21.34 -12.87 -1.97
N GLY A 105 -20.72 -11.69 -2.11
CA GLY A 105 -20.37 -10.84 -0.98
C GLY A 105 -19.47 -9.68 -1.40
N VAL A 106 -19.18 -8.84 -0.42
CA VAL A 106 -18.18 -7.76 -0.54
C VAL A 106 -17.04 -8.12 0.39
N TYR A 107 -15.87 -8.37 -0.18
CA TYR A 107 -14.70 -8.84 0.55
C TYR A 107 -13.62 -7.77 0.59
N ASN A 108 -13.19 -7.40 1.79
CA ASN A 108 -12.10 -6.43 2.03
C ASN A 108 -10.79 -7.19 2.25
N VAL A 109 -10.17 -7.58 1.16
CA VAL A 109 -8.94 -8.36 1.18
C VAL A 109 -7.79 -7.52 1.68
N LYS A 110 -7.03 -8.04 2.63
CA LYS A 110 -5.88 -7.39 3.21
C LYS A 110 -4.62 -8.25 3.05
N VAL A 111 -3.54 -7.61 2.61
CA VAL A 111 -2.20 -8.20 2.67
C VAL A 111 -1.35 -7.45 3.68
N THR A 112 -0.59 -8.18 4.47
CA THR A 112 0.35 -7.64 5.45
C THR A 112 1.73 -8.24 5.20
N LEU A 113 2.73 -7.39 4.96
CA LEU A 113 4.13 -7.76 4.94
C LEU A 113 4.66 -7.78 6.36
N LYS A 114 5.23 -8.87 6.78
CA LYS A 114 5.83 -9.04 8.11
C LYS A 114 7.33 -9.33 7.99
N ARG A 115 8.10 -8.72 8.86
CA ARG A 115 9.50 -9.04 9.08
C ARG A 115 9.68 -9.49 10.53
N VAL A 116 10.07 -10.77 10.69
CA VAL A 116 10.10 -11.43 12.00
C VAL A 116 8.70 -11.41 12.63
N HIS A 117 8.45 -10.61 13.66
CA HIS A 117 7.14 -10.50 14.34
C HIS A 117 6.46 -9.14 14.12
N ARG A 118 7.03 -8.27 13.28
CA ARG A 118 6.55 -6.91 13.06
C ARG A 118 5.93 -6.75 11.69
N SER A 119 4.77 -6.10 11.62
CA SER A 119 4.19 -5.63 10.36
C SER A 119 4.98 -4.44 9.85
N VAL A 120 5.49 -4.50 8.62
CA VAL A 120 6.27 -3.43 7.98
C VAL A 120 5.47 -2.65 6.95
N ALA A 121 4.50 -3.28 6.32
CA ALA A 121 3.54 -2.64 5.42
C ALA A 121 2.24 -3.45 5.35
N ALA A 122 1.15 -2.78 5.03
CA ALA A 122 -0.14 -3.42 4.75
C ALA A 122 -0.91 -2.64 3.69
N ALA A 123 -1.75 -3.35 2.94
CA ALA A 123 -2.66 -2.78 1.97
C ALA A 123 -3.98 -3.55 1.95
N THR A 124 -5.06 -2.86 1.57
CA THR A 124 -6.40 -3.45 1.46
C THR A 124 -7.01 -3.08 0.13
N THR A 125 -7.78 -4.00 -0.45
CA THR A 125 -8.63 -3.76 -1.63
C THR A 125 -9.96 -4.46 -1.46
N THR A 126 -11.00 -3.94 -2.11
CA THR A 126 -12.34 -4.54 -2.06
C THR A 126 -12.63 -5.33 -3.32
N VAL A 127 -13.16 -6.55 -3.18
CA VAL A 127 -13.63 -7.42 -4.24
C VAL A 127 -15.16 -7.58 -4.11
N TYR A 128 -15.87 -7.39 -5.21
CA TYR A 128 -17.33 -7.50 -5.28
C TYR A 128 -17.68 -8.80 -6.01
N VAL A 129 -18.26 -9.75 -5.30
CA VAL A 129 -18.72 -11.01 -5.87
C VAL A 129 -20.24 -11.03 -5.85
N ARG A 130 -20.86 -11.15 -7.03
CA ARG A 130 -22.32 -11.17 -7.21
C ARG A 130 -22.82 -12.60 -7.32
N SER A 131 -24.10 -12.81 -6.97
CA SER A 131 -24.79 -14.08 -7.25
C SER A 131 -25.17 -14.15 -8.73
N VAL A 132 -25.03 -15.35 -9.32
CA VAL A 132 -25.54 -15.64 -10.67
C VAL A 132 -27.06 -15.68 -10.70
N LEU A 133 -27.67 -16.12 -9.60
CA LEU A 133 -29.13 -16.08 -9.41
C LEU A 133 -29.47 -14.69 -8.90
N GLY A 134 -30.26 -13.93 -9.67
CA GLY A 134 -30.70 -12.59 -9.30
C GLY A 134 -31.12 -12.52 -7.84
N ASP A 135 -30.83 -11.41 -7.19
CA ASP A 135 -31.19 -11.15 -5.80
C ASP A 135 -32.72 -11.34 -5.65
N PRO A 136 -33.21 -12.29 -4.82
CA PRO A 136 -34.67 -12.52 -4.66
C PRO A 136 -35.36 -11.36 -3.92
N GLY A 137 -34.72 -10.23 -3.71
CA GLY A 137 -35.20 -9.07 -2.96
C GLY A 137 -35.81 -7.95 -3.80
N GLU A 138 -35.93 -8.09 -5.15
CA GLU A 138 -36.53 -7.06 -6.01
C GLU A 138 -37.81 -7.60 -6.66
N SER A 139 -38.82 -7.88 -5.85
CA SER A 139 -40.19 -7.98 -6.27
C SER A 139 -41.00 -6.95 -5.47
N GLU A 140 -41.35 -5.82 -6.17
CA GLU A 140 -42.40 -4.82 -5.93
C GLU A 140 -43.04 -4.73 -4.54
#